data_4e074c8cb62c744aacb4814ef7ed13eb
#
_entry.id   4e074c8cb62c744aacb4814ef7ed13eb
#
_cell.length_a   1.000
_cell.length_b   1.000
_cell.length_c   1.000
_cell.angle_alpha   90.00
_cell.angle_beta   90.00
_cell.angle_gamma   90.00
#
_symmetry.space_group_name_H-M   'P 1'
#
loop_
_entity.id
_entity.type
_entity.pdbx_description
1 polymer ?
#
loop_
_entity_poly.entity_id
_entity_poly.type
_entity_poly.pdbx_seq_one_letter_code
_entity_poly.pdbx_strand_id
1 'polypeptide(L)'
;MNGLITDLYQLTMANALFNKGRHERKVVFDRFYRKNPFNGGYTIVAGLEHLQQFVENFRFDEEDIDYLESLHIFYPAFLDYLKDFRFKGDIYAVPEGTVVFPGEPLLRFHGTTTEAMLLETGLSMIMNHESLIATKARRVRTVAPKDALMEFGLRRAQGHSAGLWGARAAMVGGFNGTSNVEAGKRFGIPVLGTMAHSWVMSFDEEIDAFREYVRQYHNNLILLADTYNVLEMGVPHAIQVFKELKEEGRLPGKYGIRIDSGDIAYLSQEATRMFTEAGFPDAIISGSNDLDEYTIQSLKAQGCTVTSWGVGTKIITADGTSALGGVFKMAVKEADGKEVPVM
;
A
#
# COMPACT_ATOMS: atom_id res chain seq x y z
N MET A 1 1.98 -16.04 10.10
CA MET A 1 3.22 -15.40 10.58
C MET A 1 3.66 -16.16 11.80
N ASN A 2 4.93 -16.38 11.97
CA ASN A 2 5.43 -17.13 13.11
C ASN A 2 6.12 -16.22 14.14
N GLY A 3 6.41 -16.77 15.33
CA GLY A 3 7.01 -16.04 16.45
C GLY A 3 8.43 -15.56 16.21
N LEU A 4 9.10 -16.02 15.15
CA LEU A 4 10.45 -15.58 14.79
C LEU A 4 10.48 -14.22 14.05
N ILE A 5 9.33 -13.61 13.73
CA ILE A 5 9.28 -12.25 13.18
C ILE A 5 9.49 -11.24 14.31
N THR A 6 10.68 -11.27 14.87
CA THR A 6 11.11 -10.39 15.98
C THR A 6 12.62 -10.19 15.94
N ASP A 7 13.13 -9.19 16.65
CA ASP A 7 14.56 -8.98 16.81
C ASP A 7 15.10 -9.82 17.97
N LEU A 8 16.35 -10.28 17.87
CA LEU A 8 16.97 -11.14 18.89
C LEU A 8 16.93 -10.53 20.29
N TYR A 9 17.11 -9.20 20.43
CA TYR A 9 17.10 -8.55 21.73
C TYR A 9 15.75 -8.68 22.46
N GLN A 10 14.65 -8.78 21.73
CA GLN A 10 13.33 -9.00 22.32
C GLN A 10 13.24 -10.38 23.00
N LEU A 11 13.74 -11.41 22.32
CA LEU A 11 13.79 -12.77 22.86
C LEU A 11 14.75 -12.89 24.05
N THR A 12 15.92 -12.26 23.97
CA THR A 12 16.92 -12.31 25.07
C THR A 12 16.43 -11.56 26.31
N MET A 13 15.76 -10.41 26.15
CA MET A 13 15.14 -9.68 27.27
C MET A 13 13.98 -10.50 27.87
N ALA A 14 13.11 -11.08 27.04
CA ALA A 14 12.00 -11.93 27.49
C ALA A 14 12.51 -13.14 28.27
N ASN A 15 13.55 -13.83 27.78
CA ASN A 15 14.22 -14.96 28.45
C ASN A 15 14.79 -14.53 29.82
N ALA A 16 15.44 -13.39 29.91
CA ALA A 16 16.00 -12.87 31.15
C ALA A 16 14.92 -12.54 32.18
N LEU A 17 13.81 -11.94 31.74
CA LEU A 17 12.65 -11.63 32.60
C LEU A 17 11.92 -12.89 33.04
N PHE A 18 11.79 -13.89 32.16
CA PHE A 18 11.25 -15.19 32.50
C PHE A 18 12.05 -15.82 33.66
N ASN A 19 13.37 -15.89 33.54
CA ASN A 19 14.24 -16.46 34.56
C ASN A 19 14.21 -15.69 35.90
N LYS A 20 13.83 -14.40 35.88
CA LYS A 20 13.65 -13.57 37.07
C LYS A 20 12.21 -13.63 37.63
N GLY A 21 11.31 -14.41 37.06
CA GLY A 21 9.91 -14.46 37.45
C GLY A 21 9.13 -13.16 37.22
N ARG A 22 9.56 -12.36 36.25
CA ARG A 22 8.95 -11.05 35.92
C ARG A 22 8.21 -11.05 34.56
N HIS A 23 8.14 -12.16 33.88
CA HIS A 23 7.57 -12.30 32.54
C HIS A 23 6.06 -12.02 32.49
N GLU A 24 5.33 -12.34 33.56
CA GLU A 24 3.88 -12.12 33.69
C GLU A 24 3.51 -10.75 34.29
N ARG A 25 4.50 -9.87 34.56
CA ARG A 25 4.23 -8.54 35.09
C ARG A 25 3.37 -7.75 34.11
N LYS A 26 2.28 -7.15 34.59
CA LYS A 26 1.39 -6.33 33.80
C LYS A 26 2.04 -5.02 33.41
N VAL A 27 1.86 -4.63 32.14
CA VAL A 27 2.42 -3.42 31.55
C VAL A 27 1.44 -2.79 30.58
N VAL A 28 1.58 -1.48 30.39
CA VAL A 28 0.93 -0.73 29.32
C VAL A 28 2.01 -0.09 28.46
N PHE A 29 1.90 -0.26 27.17
CA PHE A 29 2.78 0.40 26.20
C PHE A 29 1.95 1.27 25.27
N ASP A 30 2.49 2.42 24.90
CA ASP A 30 1.95 3.29 23.86
C ASP A 30 2.85 3.28 22.64
N ARG A 31 2.23 3.07 21.45
CA ARG A 31 2.89 3.21 20.18
C ARG A 31 2.53 4.56 19.56
N PHE A 32 3.54 5.35 19.25
CA PHE A 32 3.41 6.63 18.57
C PHE A 32 4.58 6.87 17.61
N TYR A 33 4.55 7.95 16.84
CA TYR A 33 5.67 8.35 15.98
C TYR A 33 6.12 9.78 16.31
N ARG A 34 7.34 10.16 15.91
CA ARG A 34 7.98 11.38 16.37
C ARG A 34 7.94 12.54 15.38
N LYS A 35 7.85 12.26 14.07
CA LYS A 35 7.86 13.28 13.01
C LYS A 35 6.95 12.85 11.87
N ASN A 36 6.21 13.79 11.32
CA ASN A 36 5.41 13.54 10.13
C ASN A 36 6.29 13.12 8.94
N PRO A 37 5.85 12.13 8.15
CA PRO A 37 6.54 11.72 6.94
C PRO A 37 6.38 12.78 5.83
N PHE A 38 7.22 12.69 4.79
CA PHE A 38 7.16 13.48 3.56
C PHE A 38 7.21 15.00 3.78
N ASN A 39 7.84 15.49 4.86
CA ASN A 39 7.78 16.89 5.28
C ASN A 39 6.33 17.43 5.34
N GLY A 40 5.38 16.54 5.62
CA GLY A 40 3.95 16.85 5.66
C GLY A 40 3.47 17.24 7.06
N GLY A 41 2.17 17.53 7.17
CA GLY A 41 1.52 17.97 8.40
C GLY A 41 0.81 16.86 9.19
N TYR A 42 0.73 15.63 8.67
CA TYR A 42 -0.06 14.54 9.26
C TYR A 42 0.41 13.16 8.81
N THR A 43 -0.14 12.13 9.46
CA THR A 43 -0.05 10.71 9.04
C THR A 43 -1.46 10.11 8.99
N ILE A 44 -1.70 9.20 8.06
CA ILE A 44 -2.93 8.38 8.01
C ILE A 44 -2.63 7.03 8.66
N VAL A 45 -3.44 6.64 9.63
CA VAL A 45 -3.32 5.33 10.28
C VAL A 45 -3.75 4.22 9.31
N ALA A 46 -2.93 3.20 9.17
CA ALA A 46 -3.26 1.96 8.45
C ALA A 46 -2.49 0.77 9.04
N GLY A 47 -2.95 -0.45 8.75
CA GLY A 47 -2.32 -1.70 9.15
C GLY A 47 -3.05 -2.47 10.25
N LEU A 48 -4.25 -2.05 10.67
CA LEU A 48 -4.94 -2.72 11.79
C LEU A 48 -5.42 -4.14 11.41
N GLU A 49 -5.91 -4.35 10.19
CA GLU A 49 -6.30 -5.69 9.75
C GLU A 49 -5.10 -6.65 9.71
N HIS A 50 -3.97 -6.18 9.19
CA HIS A 50 -2.73 -6.96 9.18
C HIS A 50 -2.23 -7.24 10.61
N LEU A 51 -2.29 -6.23 11.48
CA LEU A 51 -1.92 -6.33 12.88
C LEU A 51 -2.78 -7.37 13.61
N GLN A 52 -4.09 -7.33 13.41
CA GLN A 52 -5.01 -8.33 13.98
C GLN A 52 -4.62 -9.74 13.52
N GLN A 53 -4.43 -9.96 12.21
CA GLN A 53 -3.99 -11.25 11.68
C GLN A 53 -2.63 -11.68 12.23
N PHE A 54 -1.70 -10.74 12.43
CA PHE A 54 -0.39 -11.00 13.02
C PHE A 54 -0.54 -11.50 14.47
N VAL A 55 -1.28 -10.78 15.30
CA VAL A 55 -1.46 -11.10 16.73
C VAL A 55 -2.21 -12.41 16.93
N GLU A 56 -3.31 -12.63 16.20
CA GLU A 56 -4.11 -13.85 16.29
C GLU A 56 -3.34 -15.12 15.87
N ASN A 57 -2.39 -14.97 14.94
CA ASN A 57 -1.57 -16.07 14.43
C ASN A 57 -0.16 -16.12 15.01
N PHE A 58 0.15 -15.26 16.00
CA PHE A 58 1.48 -15.23 16.59
C PHE A 58 1.69 -16.44 17.51
N ARG A 59 2.62 -17.31 17.11
CA ARG A 59 2.98 -18.53 17.85
C ARG A 59 4.34 -19.01 17.38
N PHE A 60 4.96 -19.84 18.21
CA PHE A 60 6.15 -20.61 17.87
C PHE A 60 5.72 -22.04 17.56
N ASP A 61 6.20 -22.60 16.47
CA ASP A 61 6.04 -24.04 16.15
C ASP A 61 7.28 -24.84 16.62
N GLU A 62 7.25 -26.17 16.42
CA GLU A 62 8.35 -27.01 16.86
C GLU A 62 9.67 -26.66 16.17
N GLU A 63 9.65 -26.35 14.87
CA GLU A 63 10.84 -25.95 14.10
C GLU A 63 11.42 -24.63 14.62
N ASP A 64 10.56 -23.66 14.98
CA ASP A 64 10.97 -22.40 15.61
C ASP A 64 11.69 -22.64 16.93
N ILE A 65 11.15 -23.54 17.78
CA ILE A 65 11.73 -23.88 19.08
C ILE A 65 13.07 -24.59 18.91
N ASP A 66 13.16 -25.59 18.03
CA ASP A 66 14.41 -26.32 17.73
C ASP A 66 15.51 -25.36 17.25
N TYR A 67 15.15 -24.40 16.39
CA TYR A 67 16.07 -23.36 15.96
C TYR A 67 16.54 -22.50 17.12
N LEU A 68 15.64 -22.01 17.98
CA LEU A 68 16.02 -21.19 19.14
C LEU A 68 16.91 -21.98 20.12
N GLU A 69 16.64 -23.28 20.34
CA GLU A 69 17.48 -24.15 21.17
C GLU A 69 18.88 -24.30 20.58
N SER A 70 19.00 -24.43 19.27
CA SER A 70 20.29 -24.53 18.57
C SER A 70 21.21 -23.32 18.76
N LEU A 71 20.67 -22.16 19.14
CA LEU A 71 21.45 -20.95 19.42
C LEU A 71 22.18 -21.03 20.77
N HIS A 72 21.82 -21.95 21.67
CA HIS A 72 22.44 -22.18 22.99
C HIS A 72 22.49 -20.94 23.91
N ILE A 73 21.55 -19.99 23.76
CA ILE A 73 21.49 -18.75 24.55
C ILE A 73 20.23 -18.62 25.41
N PHE A 74 19.26 -19.53 25.24
CA PHE A 74 18.00 -19.50 25.96
C PHE A 74 17.91 -20.60 27.01
N TYR A 75 17.19 -20.32 28.12
CA TYR A 75 16.89 -21.32 29.13
C TYR A 75 15.86 -22.34 28.58
N PRO A 76 16.06 -23.65 28.81
CA PRO A 76 15.09 -24.67 28.34
C PRO A 76 13.66 -24.38 28.80
N ALA A 77 13.45 -23.99 30.06
CA ALA A 77 12.14 -23.65 30.59
C ALA A 77 11.48 -22.43 29.88
N PHE A 78 12.26 -21.51 29.35
CA PHE A 78 11.73 -20.41 28.53
C PHE A 78 11.29 -20.91 27.15
N LEU A 79 12.05 -21.81 26.54
CA LEU A 79 11.68 -22.45 25.28
C LEU A 79 10.39 -23.23 25.41
N ASP A 80 10.23 -23.97 26.52
CA ASP A 80 8.96 -24.65 26.83
C ASP A 80 7.80 -23.68 27.01
N TYR A 81 8.02 -22.53 27.66
CA TYR A 81 7.00 -21.48 27.76
C TYR A 81 6.59 -20.93 26.40
N LEU A 82 7.52 -20.76 25.44
CA LEU A 82 7.24 -20.27 24.11
C LEU A 82 6.36 -21.22 23.27
N LYS A 83 6.42 -22.54 23.49
CA LYS A 83 5.57 -23.55 22.79
C LYS A 83 4.08 -23.25 22.99
N ASP A 84 3.71 -22.88 24.21
CA ASP A 84 2.32 -22.59 24.59
C ASP A 84 1.97 -21.12 24.54
N PHE A 85 2.91 -20.27 24.11
CA PHE A 85 2.69 -18.84 24.07
C PHE A 85 1.51 -18.47 23.15
N ARG A 86 0.58 -17.71 23.71
CA ARG A 86 -0.51 -17.02 22.98
C ARG A 86 -0.72 -15.67 23.61
N PHE A 87 -0.98 -14.67 22.81
CA PHE A 87 -1.34 -13.34 23.28
C PHE A 87 -2.70 -13.38 24.01
N LYS A 88 -2.77 -12.80 25.19
CA LYS A 88 -3.98 -12.75 26.05
C LYS A 88 -4.35 -11.34 26.49
N GLY A 89 -3.55 -10.35 26.12
CA GLY A 89 -3.76 -8.96 26.45
C GLY A 89 -4.80 -8.29 25.56
N ASP A 90 -4.88 -6.97 25.68
CA ASP A 90 -5.76 -6.12 24.89
C ASP A 90 -4.95 -5.10 24.07
N ILE A 91 -5.43 -4.80 22.87
CA ILE A 91 -4.87 -3.77 22.01
C ILE A 91 -5.98 -2.79 21.63
N TYR A 92 -5.80 -1.54 22.00
CA TYR A 92 -6.66 -0.43 21.61
C TYR A 92 -5.93 0.37 20.53
N ALA A 93 -6.59 0.68 19.43
CA ALA A 93 -5.97 1.38 18.32
C ALA A 93 -6.90 2.43 17.71
N VAL A 94 -6.30 3.48 17.16
CA VAL A 94 -7.00 4.49 16.38
C VAL A 94 -7.49 3.84 15.07
N PRO A 95 -8.76 4.05 14.65
CA PRO A 95 -9.29 3.47 13.43
C PRO A 95 -8.48 3.82 12.18
N GLU A 96 -8.39 2.88 11.22
CA GLU A 96 -7.73 3.14 9.94
C GLU A 96 -8.39 4.31 9.20
N GLY A 97 -7.60 5.04 8.42
CA GLY A 97 -8.03 6.23 7.71
C GLY A 97 -8.05 7.51 8.55
N THR A 98 -7.86 7.41 9.87
CA THR A 98 -7.81 8.58 10.75
C THR A 98 -6.52 9.38 10.53
N VAL A 99 -6.66 10.69 10.52
CA VAL A 99 -5.54 11.64 10.54
C VAL A 99 -5.00 11.74 11.96
N VAL A 100 -3.69 11.58 12.13
CA VAL A 100 -3.00 11.63 13.43
C VAL A 100 -1.73 12.48 13.35
N PHE A 101 -1.23 12.89 14.52
CA PHE A 101 -0.09 13.79 14.65
C PHE A 101 1.03 13.18 15.52
N PRO A 102 2.27 13.68 15.42
CA PRO A 102 3.40 13.19 16.22
C PRO A 102 3.13 13.26 17.71
N GLY A 103 3.50 12.21 18.44
CA GLY A 103 3.35 12.11 19.89
C GLY A 103 2.01 11.58 20.36
N GLU A 104 1.01 11.48 19.48
CA GLU A 104 -0.28 10.87 19.82
C GLU A 104 -0.19 9.33 19.79
N PRO A 105 -0.74 8.63 20.81
CA PRO A 105 -0.80 7.18 20.79
C PRO A 105 -1.68 6.67 19.63
N LEU A 106 -1.07 5.93 18.68
CA LEU A 106 -1.79 5.25 17.61
C LEU A 106 -2.34 3.90 18.06
N LEU A 107 -1.65 3.30 19.02
CA LEU A 107 -1.99 2.00 19.60
C LEU A 107 -1.58 2.01 21.07
N ARG A 108 -2.44 1.48 21.91
CA ARG A 108 -2.16 1.19 23.33
C ARG A 108 -2.28 -0.30 23.56
N PHE A 109 -1.23 -0.87 24.08
CA PHE A 109 -1.10 -2.29 24.41
C PHE A 109 -1.23 -2.49 25.92
N HIS A 110 -2.08 -3.40 26.33
CA HIS A 110 -2.22 -3.88 27.70
C HIS A 110 -1.91 -5.37 27.73
N GLY A 111 -0.93 -5.78 28.49
CA GLY A 111 -0.54 -7.19 28.56
C GLY A 111 0.56 -7.45 29.56
N THR A 112 1.30 -8.53 29.36
CA THR A 112 2.49 -8.85 30.14
C THR A 112 3.76 -8.29 29.51
N THR A 113 4.84 -8.23 30.29
CA THR A 113 6.14 -7.77 29.82
C THR A 113 6.64 -8.63 28.65
N THR A 114 6.45 -9.95 28.71
CA THR A 114 6.87 -10.88 27.63
C THR A 114 6.02 -10.67 26.38
N GLU A 115 4.71 -10.53 26.51
CA GLU A 115 3.81 -10.27 25.38
C GLU A 115 4.22 -8.97 24.65
N ALA A 116 4.52 -7.89 25.40
CA ALA A 116 4.94 -6.63 24.82
C ALA A 116 6.25 -6.77 24.03
N MET A 117 7.26 -7.48 24.58
CA MET A 117 8.55 -7.70 23.91
C MET A 117 8.40 -8.54 22.65
N LEU A 118 7.69 -9.65 22.71
CA LEU A 118 7.55 -10.57 21.58
C LEU A 118 6.80 -9.92 20.40
N LEU A 119 5.82 -9.06 20.68
CA LEU A 119 4.96 -8.47 19.64
C LEU A 119 5.50 -7.12 19.09
N GLU A 120 6.38 -6.41 19.81
CA GLU A 120 6.82 -5.05 19.47
C GLU A 120 7.28 -4.90 18.02
N THR A 121 8.18 -5.79 17.57
CA THR A 121 8.77 -5.69 16.23
C THR A 121 7.70 -5.79 15.14
N GLY A 122 6.81 -6.80 15.23
CA GLY A 122 5.75 -7.01 14.26
C GLY A 122 4.72 -5.87 14.25
N LEU A 123 4.27 -5.43 15.43
CA LEU A 123 3.35 -4.30 15.57
C LEU A 123 3.93 -3.02 14.94
N SER A 124 5.21 -2.75 15.19
CA SER A 124 5.89 -1.57 14.67
C SER A 124 6.10 -1.63 13.16
N MET A 125 6.58 -2.76 12.64
CA MET A 125 6.83 -2.99 11.22
C MET A 125 5.55 -2.80 10.40
N ILE A 126 4.46 -3.44 10.80
CA ILE A 126 3.17 -3.40 10.11
C ILE A 126 2.65 -1.97 10.03
N MET A 127 2.47 -1.33 11.18
CA MET A 127 1.89 0.01 11.22
C MET A 127 2.79 1.08 10.59
N ASN A 128 4.11 0.97 10.69
CA ASN A 128 5.04 1.89 10.04
C ASN A 128 4.88 1.84 8.52
N HIS A 129 4.94 0.65 7.94
CA HIS A 129 4.86 0.46 6.50
C HIS A 129 3.50 0.93 5.94
N GLU A 130 2.41 0.39 6.47
CA GLU A 130 1.09 0.64 5.91
C GLU A 130 0.63 2.08 6.13
N SER A 131 0.95 2.70 7.27
CA SER A 131 0.65 4.12 7.50
C SER A 131 1.45 5.05 6.58
N LEU A 132 2.69 4.71 6.21
CA LEU A 132 3.45 5.47 5.20
C LEU A 132 2.78 5.41 3.84
N ILE A 133 2.42 4.20 3.38
CA ILE A 133 1.73 4.02 2.09
C ILE A 133 0.39 4.76 2.07
N ALA A 134 -0.44 4.61 3.10
CA ALA A 134 -1.72 5.28 3.20
C ALA A 134 -1.56 6.81 3.20
N THR A 135 -0.54 7.33 3.90
CA THR A 135 -0.25 8.76 3.93
C THR A 135 0.17 9.27 2.56
N LYS A 136 1.08 8.56 1.86
CA LYS A 136 1.51 8.92 0.50
C LYS A 136 0.32 8.90 -0.47
N ALA A 137 -0.51 7.87 -0.40
CA ALA A 137 -1.73 7.76 -1.20
C ALA A 137 -2.71 8.92 -0.92
N ARG A 138 -2.91 9.30 0.34
CA ARG A 138 -3.75 10.44 0.71
C ARG A 138 -3.23 11.76 0.15
N ARG A 139 -1.92 11.97 0.10
CA ARG A 139 -1.31 13.16 -0.51
C ARG A 139 -1.64 13.25 -2.00
N VAL A 140 -1.55 12.12 -2.73
CA VAL A 140 -1.99 12.05 -4.13
C VAL A 140 -3.49 12.34 -4.26
N ARG A 141 -4.33 11.74 -3.42
CA ARG A 141 -5.78 12.00 -3.41
C ARG A 141 -6.10 13.48 -3.16
N THR A 142 -5.30 14.17 -2.34
CA THR A 142 -5.53 15.60 -2.04
C THR A 142 -5.34 16.48 -3.27
N VAL A 143 -4.40 16.18 -4.15
CA VAL A 143 -4.16 16.95 -5.39
C VAL A 143 -5.04 16.49 -6.56
N ALA A 144 -5.62 15.30 -6.48
CA ALA A 144 -6.51 14.72 -7.47
C ALA A 144 -7.85 14.26 -6.84
N PRO A 145 -8.63 15.18 -6.23
CA PRO A 145 -9.75 14.81 -5.35
C PRO A 145 -10.90 14.10 -6.06
N LYS A 146 -11.07 14.34 -7.35
CA LYS A 146 -12.18 13.79 -8.15
C LYS A 146 -11.74 12.73 -9.16
N ASP A 147 -10.44 12.57 -9.38
CA ASP A 147 -9.90 11.71 -10.43
C ASP A 147 -9.88 10.24 -9.97
N ALA A 148 -9.87 9.33 -10.92
CA ALA A 148 -9.61 7.92 -10.64
C ALA A 148 -8.12 7.73 -10.29
N LEU A 149 -7.83 7.05 -9.18
CA LEU A 149 -6.48 6.74 -8.74
C LEU A 149 -6.29 5.23 -8.65
N MET A 150 -5.30 4.71 -9.35
CA MET A 150 -4.98 3.29 -9.44
C MET A 150 -3.58 3.02 -8.91
N GLU A 151 -3.44 2.06 -8.01
CA GLU A 151 -2.16 1.58 -7.50
C GLU A 151 -1.55 0.59 -8.50
N PHE A 152 -0.40 0.93 -9.11
CA PHE A 152 0.29 0.14 -10.13
C PHE A 152 1.72 -0.24 -9.73
N GLY A 153 1.99 -0.35 -8.43
CA GLY A 153 3.33 -0.49 -7.89
C GLY A 153 3.82 -1.92 -7.63
N LEU A 154 2.99 -2.96 -7.75
CA LEU A 154 3.34 -4.32 -7.32
C LEU A 154 4.75 -4.77 -7.73
N ARG A 155 5.13 -4.60 -9.01
CA ARG A 155 6.45 -5.02 -9.53
C ARG A 155 7.64 -4.20 -8.96
N ARG A 156 7.36 -3.11 -8.23
CA ARG A 156 8.33 -2.21 -7.59
C ARG A 156 8.31 -2.31 -6.06
N ALA A 157 7.40 -3.11 -5.51
CA ALA A 157 7.28 -3.31 -4.08
C ALA A 157 8.53 -4.01 -3.51
N GLN A 158 8.83 -3.74 -2.25
CA GLN A 158 9.97 -4.30 -1.52
C GLN A 158 9.60 -5.67 -0.91
N GLY A 159 9.20 -6.58 -1.77
CA GLY A 159 8.78 -7.92 -1.44
C GLY A 159 7.27 -8.15 -1.53
N HIS A 160 6.88 -9.43 -1.53
CA HIS A 160 5.50 -9.87 -1.72
C HIS A 160 4.53 -9.27 -0.69
N SER A 161 4.87 -9.36 0.60
CA SER A 161 4.04 -8.81 1.68
C SER A 161 3.87 -7.29 1.57
N ALA A 162 4.94 -6.57 1.22
CA ALA A 162 4.88 -5.12 1.00
C ALA A 162 3.96 -4.76 -0.18
N GLY A 163 4.01 -5.53 -1.27
CA GLY A 163 3.11 -5.33 -2.42
C GLY A 163 1.65 -5.61 -2.09
N LEU A 164 1.38 -6.65 -1.31
CA LEU A 164 0.04 -7.06 -0.94
C LEU A 164 -0.63 -6.05 0.01
N TRP A 165 0.01 -5.80 1.15
CA TRP A 165 -0.52 -4.91 2.18
C TRP A 165 -0.40 -3.43 1.80
N GLY A 166 0.61 -3.07 1.00
CA GLY A 166 0.75 -1.74 0.43
C GLY A 166 -0.40 -1.39 -0.52
N ALA A 167 -0.85 -2.32 -1.35
CA ALA A 167 -2.04 -2.11 -2.19
C ALA A 167 -3.29 -1.84 -1.33
N ARG A 168 -3.51 -2.59 -0.25
CA ARG A 168 -4.60 -2.33 0.70
C ARG A 168 -4.47 -0.95 1.38
N ALA A 169 -3.28 -0.63 1.85
CA ALA A 169 -3.02 0.66 2.50
C ALA A 169 -3.24 1.85 1.55
N ALA A 170 -2.97 1.70 0.25
CA ALA A 170 -3.29 2.72 -0.75
C ALA A 170 -4.81 2.99 -0.84
N MET A 171 -5.65 1.94 -0.68
CA MET A 171 -7.11 2.13 -0.62
C MET A 171 -7.53 2.90 0.62
N VAL A 172 -6.94 2.62 1.80
CA VAL A 172 -7.16 3.41 3.02
C VAL A 172 -6.80 4.89 2.78
N GLY A 173 -5.74 5.16 2.01
CA GLY A 173 -5.34 6.51 1.59
C GLY A 173 -6.25 7.16 0.55
N GLY A 174 -7.21 6.41 -0.03
CA GLY A 174 -8.23 6.93 -0.94
C GLY A 174 -8.03 6.57 -2.42
N PHE A 175 -7.24 5.56 -2.76
CA PHE A 175 -7.18 5.02 -4.12
C PHE A 175 -8.44 4.22 -4.46
N ASN A 176 -8.70 4.01 -5.76
CA ASN A 176 -9.93 3.38 -6.25
C ASN A 176 -9.75 1.91 -6.62
N GLY A 177 -8.51 1.45 -6.80
CA GLY A 177 -8.21 0.07 -7.17
C GLY A 177 -6.71 -0.16 -7.34
N THR A 178 -6.35 -1.40 -7.62
CA THR A 178 -4.96 -1.84 -7.78
C THR A 178 -4.81 -2.76 -8.99
N SER A 179 -3.60 -2.88 -9.53
CA SER A 179 -3.27 -3.94 -10.48
C SER A 179 -2.87 -5.27 -9.81
N ASN A 180 -2.80 -5.30 -8.48
CA ASN A 180 -2.44 -6.48 -7.72
C ASN A 180 -3.63 -7.45 -7.61
N VAL A 181 -3.59 -8.50 -8.42
CA VAL A 181 -4.68 -9.50 -8.50
C VAL A 181 -4.88 -10.23 -7.16
N GLU A 182 -3.80 -10.51 -6.43
CA GLU A 182 -3.88 -11.15 -5.11
C GLU A 182 -4.55 -10.22 -4.08
N ALA A 183 -4.20 -8.95 -4.07
CA ALA A 183 -4.85 -7.97 -3.20
C ALA A 183 -6.34 -7.85 -3.54
N GLY A 184 -6.69 -7.86 -4.82
CA GLY A 184 -8.09 -7.90 -5.26
C GLY A 184 -8.85 -9.10 -4.70
N LYS A 185 -8.28 -10.29 -4.81
CA LYS A 185 -8.87 -11.53 -4.28
C LYS A 185 -8.99 -11.52 -2.75
N ARG A 186 -7.94 -11.10 -2.06
CA ARG A 186 -7.84 -11.19 -0.60
C ARG A 186 -8.69 -10.16 0.12
N PHE A 187 -8.72 -8.93 -0.40
CA PHE A 187 -9.35 -7.78 0.27
C PHE A 187 -10.61 -7.26 -0.43
N GLY A 188 -11.03 -7.88 -1.53
CA GLY A 188 -12.18 -7.39 -2.30
C GLY A 188 -11.95 -6.05 -3.00
N ILE A 189 -10.70 -5.68 -3.26
CA ILE A 189 -10.33 -4.43 -3.92
C ILE A 189 -10.58 -4.55 -5.42
N PRO A 190 -11.13 -3.50 -6.10
CA PRO A 190 -11.25 -3.50 -7.55
C PRO A 190 -9.90 -3.70 -8.24
N VAL A 191 -9.81 -4.72 -9.11
CA VAL A 191 -8.61 -4.98 -9.91
C VAL A 191 -8.75 -4.22 -11.23
N LEU A 192 -7.79 -3.32 -11.47
CA LEU A 192 -7.78 -2.43 -12.61
C LEU A 192 -6.42 -2.54 -13.34
N GLY A 193 -6.45 -2.37 -14.64
CA GLY A 193 -5.25 -2.42 -15.47
C GLY A 193 -5.58 -2.24 -16.92
N THR A 194 -4.54 -2.13 -17.73
CA THR A 194 -4.62 -2.05 -19.18
C THR A 194 -3.57 -2.98 -19.78
N MET A 195 -3.10 -2.71 -21.00
CA MET A 195 -2.02 -3.42 -21.66
C MET A 195 -0.64 -2.80 -21.36
N ALA A 196 0.42 -3.49 -21.74
CA ALA A 196 1.78 -2.98 -21.74
C ALA A 196 2.26 -2.70 -23.18
N HIS A 197 3.33 -1.92 -23.36
CA HIS A 197 3.95 -1.67 -24.67
C HIS A 197 4.31 -2.96 -25.41
N SER A 198 4.77 -3.99 -24.67
CA SER A 198 5.09 -5.31 -25.26
C SER A 198 3.90 -5.99 -25.94
N TRP A 199 2.66 -5.73 -25.50
CA TRP A 199 1.46 -6.19 -26.19
C TRP A 199 1.34 -5.52 -27.57
N VAL A 200 1.45 -4.18 -27.61
CA VAL A 200 1.37 -3.44 -28.88
C VAL A 200 2.50 -3.89 -29.82
N MET A 201 3.72 -4.00 -29.31
CA MET A 201 4.90 -4.42 -30.07
C MET A 201 4.88 -5.89 -30.52
N SER A 202 3.95 -6.72 -30.05
CA SER A 202 3.79 -8.11 -30.50
C SER A 202 2.96 -8.23 -31.78
N PHE A 203 2.47 -7.12 -32.33
CA PHE A 203 1.76 -7.03 -33.60
C PHE A 203 2.59 -6.25 -34.60
N ASP A 204 2.37 -6.52 -35.90
CA ASP A 204 3.07 -5.81 -36.98
C ASP A 204 2.63 -4.33 -37.06
N GLU A 205 1.34 -4.07 -36.77
CA GLU A 205 0.76 -2.74 -36.75
C GLU A 205 0.07 -2.44 -35.41
N GLU A 206 0.24 -1.22 -34.86
CA GLU A 206 -0.36 -0.80 -33.60
C GLU A 206 -1.89 -0.93 -33.61
N ILE A 207 -2.52 -0.56 -34.73
CA ILE A 207 -3.98 -0.61 -34.83
C ILE A 207 -4.54 -2.02 -34.70
N ASP A 208 -3.81 -3.04 -35.15
CA ASP A 208 -4.23 -4.44 -35.03
C ASP A 208 -4.13 -4.92 -33.57
N ALA A 209 -3.14 -4.44 -32.82
CA ALA A 209 -3.07 -4.67 -31.39
C ALA A 209 -4.28 -4.08 -30.66
N PHE A 210 -4.71 -2.87 -31.01
CA PHE A 210 -5.88 -2.23 -30.45
C PHE A 210 -7.18 -2.96 -30.81
N ARG A 211 -7.38 -3.34 -32.09
CA ARG A 211 -8.52 -4.13 -32.54
C ARG A 211 -8.62 -5.48 -31.84
N GLU A 212 -7.50 -6.18 -31.70
CA GLU A 212 -7.51 -7.46 -31.00
C GLU A 212 -7.84 -7.29 -29.52
N TYR A 213 -7.30 -6.25 -28.87
CA TYR A 213 -7.61 -5.98 -27.48
C TYR A 213 -9.11 -5.71 -27.25
N VAL A 214 -9.74 -4.83 -28.05
CA VAL A 214 -11.17 -4.50 -27.92
C VAL A 214 -12.08 -5.65 -28.35
N ARG A 215 -11.57 -6.60 -29.14
CA ARG A 215 -12.29 -7.83 -29.49
C ARG A 215 -12.43 -8.77 -28.29
N GLN A 216 -11.41 -8.82 -27.41
CA GLN A 216 -11.40 -9.69 -26.24
C GLN A 216 -12.05 -9.04 -25.01
N TYR A 217 -11.91 -7.73 -24.85
CA TYR A 217 -12.36 -7.00 -23.66
C TYR A 217 -13.40 -5.94 -24.03
N HIS A 218 -14.58 -6.02 -23.40
CA HIS A 218 -15.73 -5.21 -23.78
C HIS A 218 -16.07 -4.10 -22.78
N ASN A 219 -15.42 -4.07 -21.61
CA ASN A 219 -15.69 -3.11 -20.56
C ASN A 219 -14.42 -2.35 -20.21
N ASN A 220 -14.50 -1.03 -20.03
CA ASN A 220 -13.39 -0.20 -19.59
C ASN A 220 -12.17 -0.29 -20.53
N LEU A 221 -12.36 0.14 -21.77
CA LEU A 221 -11.33 0.08 -22.82
C LEU A 221 -10.37 1.28 -22.74
N ILE A 222 -9.19 1.07 -22.18
CA ILE A 222 -8.11 2.08 -22.14
C ILE A 222 -6.94 1.55 -22.96
N LEU A 223 -6.71 2.15 -24.13
CA LEU A 223 -5.67 1.76 -25.08
C LEU A 223 -4.36 2.51 -24.78
N LEU A 224 -3.23 1.82 -24.85
CA LEU A 224 -1.90 2.42 -24.61
C LEU A 224 -1.40 3.10 -25.87
N ALA A 225 -1.42 4.43 -25.89
CA ALA A 225 -1.27 5.24 -27.11
C ALA A 225 0.17 5.74 -27.37
N ASP A 226 1.12 5.48 -26.46
CA ASP A 226 2.47 6.03 -26.53
C ASP A 226 3.56 5.00 -26.85
N THR A 227 3.17 3.86 -27.47
CA THR A 227 4.16 2.85 -27.88
C THR A 227 5.10 3.40 -28.95
N TYR A 228 4.58 4.21 -29.87
CA TYR A 228 5.34 4.86 -30.93
C TYR A 228 5.15 6.38 -30.90
N ASN A 229 4.15 6.92 -31.58
CA ASN A 229 3.85 8.36 -31.55
C ASN A 229 2.41 8.60 -31.13
N VAL A 230 2.24 9.30 -30.00
CA VAL A 230 0.92 9.52 -29.39
C VAL A 230 -0.03 10.22 -30.37
N LEU A 231 0.41 11.34 -30.97
CA LEU A 231 -0.47 12.23 -31.76
C LEU A 231 -0.58 11.82 -33.23
N GLU A 232 0.44 11.21 -33.80
CA GLU A 232 0.45 10.80 -35.20
C GLU A 232 -0.05 9.38 -35.44
N MET A 233 -0.02 8.51 -34.38
CA MET A 233 -0.39 7.11 -34.48
C MET A 233 -1.41 6.69 -33.41
N GLY A 234 -1.02 6.75 -32.11
CA GLY A 234 -1.81 6.17 -31.02
C GLY A 234 -3.22 6.74 -30.90
N VAL A 235 -3.37 8.07 -30.88
CA VAL A 235 -4.67 8.74 -30.83
C VAL A 235 -5.49 8.52 -32.10
N PRO A 236 -4.94 8.69 -33.33
CA PRO A 236 -5.65 8.37 -34.57
C PRO A 236 -6.13 6.93 -34.65
N HIS A 237 -5.30 5.96 -34.29
CA HIS A 237 -5.68 4.53 -34.25
C HIS A 237 -6.76 4.26 -33.21
N ALA A 238 -6.67 4.85 -32.02
CA ALA A 238 -7.71 4.73 -31.00
C ALA A 238 -9.06 5.31 -31.49
N ILE A 239 -9.05 6.49 -32.13
CA ILE A 239 -10.23 7.10 -32.73
C ILE A 239 -10.86 6.18 -33.79
N GLN A 240 -10.03 5.59 -34.67
CA GLN A 240 -10.50 4.68 -35.68
C GLN A 240 -11.19 3.45 -35.06
N VAL A 241 -10.57 2.81 -34.07
CA VAL A 241 -11.12 1.64 -33.37
C VAL A 241 -12.40 2.00 -32.63
N PHE A 242 -12.49 3.18 -32.02
CA PHE A 242 -13.72 3.64 -31.34
C PHE A 242 -14.86 3.95 -32.32
N LYS A 243 -14.55 4.42 -33.55
CA LYS A 243 -15.56 4.57 -34.60
C LYS A 243 -16.09 3.21 -35.04
N GLU A 244 -15.23 2.23 -35.29
CA GLU A 244 -15.60 0.85 -35.63
C GLU A 244 -16.52 0.26 -34.55
N LEU A 245 -16.15 0.37 -33.27
CA LEU A 245 -16.97 -0.11 -32.14
C LEU A 245 -18.32 0.63 -32.02
N LYS A 246 -18.37 1.92 -32.32
CA LYS A 246 -19.58 2.73 -32.26
C LYS A 246 -20.53 2.31 -33.37
N GLU A 247 -20.06 2.08 -34.57
CA GLU A 247 -20.82 1.58 -35.71
C GLU A 247 -21.40 0.18 -35.45
N GLU A 248 -20.66 -0.68 -34.77
CA GLU A 248 -21.08 -2.00 -34.33
C GLU A 248 -22.03 -1.97 -33.10
N GLY A 249 -22.27 -0.81 -32.49
CA GLY A 249 -23.05 -0.69 -31.24
C GLY A 249 -22.36 -1.31 -30.01
N ARG A 250 -21.04 -1.45 -30.02
CA ARG A 250 -20.21 -2.12 -29.00
C ARG A 250 -19.33 -1.19 -28.20
N LEU A 251 -19.32 0.12 -28.47
CA LEU A 251 -18.54 1.07 -27.72
C LEU A 251 -19.01 1.10 -26.26
N PRO A 252 -18.16 0.78 -25.24
CA PRO A 252 -18.59 0.77 -23.86
C PRO A 252 -18.72 2.18 -23.29
N GLY A 253 -19.36 2.31 -22.12
CA GLY A 253 -19.50 3.59 -21.42
C GLY A 253 -18.20 4.15 -20.82
N LYS A 254 -17.11 3.35 -20.78
CA LYS A 254 -15.78 3.79 -20.35
C LYS A 254 -14.75 3.35 -21.39
N TYR A 255 -14.20 4.31 -22.09
CA TYR A 255 -13.18 4.12 -23.11
C TYR A 255 -12.22 5.31 -23.15
N GLY A 256 -11.05 5.13 -23.70
CA GLY A 256 -10.05 6.18 -23.82
C GLY A 256 -8.65 5.64 -24.04
N ILE A 257 -7.67 6.44 -23.70
CA ILE A 257 -6.24 6.10 -23.87
C ILE A 257 -5.47 6.27 -22.57
N ARG A 258 -4.29 5.61 -22.52
CA ARG A 258 -3.25 5.85 -21.52
C ARG A 258 -2.01 6.41 -22.19
N ILE A 259 -1.43 7.43 -21.54
CA ILE A 259 -0.14 8.05 -21.88
C ILE A 259 0.83 7.76 -20.72
N ASP A 260 1.92 7.08 -21.00
CA ASP A 260 2.92 6.63 -20.01
C ASP A 260 4.27 7.35 -20.18
N SER A 261 4.42 8.23 -21.19
CA SER A 261 5.67 8.90 -21.54
C SER A 261 5.46 10.25 -22.22
N GLY A 262 6.54 11.02 -22.36
CA GLY A 262 6.52 12.34 -23.00
C GLY A 262 5.96 13.46 -22.13
N ASP A 263 5.62 14.58 -22.75
CA ASP A 263 4.97 15.72 -22.08
C ASP A 263 3.47 15.43 -21.87
N ILE A 264 3.14 14.83 -20.73
CA ILE A 264 1.78 14.39 -20.40
C ILE A 264 0.78 15.58 -20.43
N ALA A 265 1.20 16.80 -20.02
CA ALA A 265 0.30 17.95 -20.04
C ALA A 265 -0.09 18.32 -21.47
N TYR A 266 0.90 18.52 -22.34
CA TYR A 266 0.68 18.83 -23.76
C TYR A 266 -0.06 17.69 -24.48
N LEU A 267 0.44 16.48 -24.36
CA LEU A 267 -0.14 15.30 -25.05
C LEU A 267 -1.59 15.04 -24.65
N SER A 268 -1.94 15.23 -23.37
CA SER A 268 -3.32 15.05 -22.92
C SER A 268 -4.27 16.12 -23.48
N GLN A 269 -3.83 17.37 -23.57
CA GLN A 269 -4.61 18.46 -24.15
C GLN A 269 -4.89 18.21 -25.63
N GLU A 270 -3.85 17.89 -26.41
CA GLU A 270 -3.99 17.59 -27.84
C GLU A 270 -4.83 16.34 -28.10
N ALA A 271 -4.63 15.26 -27.33
CA ALA A 271 -5.44 14.07 -27.42
C ALA A 271 -6.92 14.38 -27.14
N THR A 272 -7.23 15.15 -26.12
CA THR A 272 -8.61 15.58 -25.81
C THR A 272 -9.21 16.40 -26.95
N ARG A 273 -8.46 17.31 -27.56
CA ARG A 273 -8.89 18.09 -28.72
C ARG A 273 -9.23 17.14 -29.90
N MET A 274 -8.33 16.23 -30.23
CA MET A 274 -8.51 15.26 -31.33
C MET A 274 -9.74 14.35 -31.10
N PHE A 275 -9.93 13.83 -29.88
CA PHE A 275 -11.11 13.04 -29.55
C PHE A 275 -12.40 13.84 -29.67
N THR A 276 -12.40 15.10 -29.20
CA THR A 276 -13.56 15.99 -29.29
C THR A 276 -13.95 16.26 -30.73
N GLU A 277 -12.99 16.60 -31.58
CA GLU A 277 -13.19 16.83 -33.02
C GLU A 277 -13.68 15.57 -33.76
N ALA A 278 -13.26 14.39 -33.30
CA ALA A 278 -13.69 13.11 -33.85
C ALA A 278 -15.06 12.63 -33.35
N GLY A 279 -15.71 13.35 -32.40
CA GLY A 279 -17.03 13.01 -31.85
C GLY A 279 -17.00 12.08 -30.64
N PHE A 280 -15.89 12.10 -29.86
CA PHE A 280 -15.67 11.35 -28.63
C PHE A 280 -15.24 12.26 -27.46
N PRO A 281 -16.02 13.28 -27.08
CA PRO A 281 -15.63 14.26 -26.06
C PRO A 281 -15.54 13.68 -24.64
N ASP A 282 -16.08 12.49 -24.43
CA ASP A 282 -16.12 11.74 -23.17
C ASP A 282 -15.00 10.68 -23.05
N ALA A 283 -14.10 10.60 -24.05
CA ALA A 283 -12.95 9.71 -24.00
C ALA A 283 -12.03 10.04 -22.79
N ILE A 284 -11.72 9.01 -22.01
CA ILE A 284 -10.87 9.15 -20.80
C ILE A 284 -9.40 9.27 -21.23
N ILE A 285 -8.70 10.27 -20.69
CA ILE A 285 -7.25 10.30 -20.75
C ILE A 285 -6.71 9.81 -19.40
N SER A 286 -5.95 8.72 -19.44
CA SER A 286 -5.25 8.16 -18.29
C SER A 286 -3.76 8.48 -18.38
N GLY A 287 -3.17 8.94 -17.29
CA GLY A 287 -1.73 9.21 -17.19
C GLY A 287 -1.05 8.21 -16.25
N SER A 288 0.17 7.82 -16.57
CA SER A 288 1.01 6.98 -15.71
C SER A 288 2.50 7.34 -15.90
N ASN A 289 3.42 6.62 -15.23
CA ASN A 289 4.86 6.85 -15.19
C ASN A 289 5.32 7.85 -14.10
N ASP A 290 6.14 7.39 -13.17
CA ASP A 290 6.82 8.11 -12.07
C ASP A 290 6.02 9.25 -11.41
N LEU A 291 4.71 9.08 -11.35
CA LEU A 291 3.77 10.05 -10.80
C LEU A 291 3.79 10.04 -9.26
N ASP A 292 3.71 11.22 -8.70
CA ASP A 292 3.47 11.47 -7.29
C ASP A 292 2.55 12.71 -7.11
N GLU A 293 2.32 13.10 -5.86
CA GLU A 293 1.50 14.28 -5.54
C GLU A 293 2.02 15.57 -6.15
N TYR A 294 3.33 15.73 -6.24
CA TYR A 294 3.95 16.95 -6.79
C TYR A 294 3.85 17.01 -8.31
N THR A 295 4.15 15.90 -8.97
CA THR A 295 4.06 15.78 -10.43
C THR A 295 2.61 15.97 -10.90
N ILE A 296 1.65 15.31 -10.25
CA ILE A 296 0.22 15.45 -10.59
C ILE A 296 -0.25 16.88 -10.36
N GLN A 297 0.13 17.51 -9.24
CA GLN A 297 -0.20 18.91 -8.98
C GLN A 297 0.35 19.84 -10.07
N SER A 298 1.61 19.65 -10.49
CA SER A 298 2.24 20.41 -11.56
C SER A 298 1.53 20.22 -12.90
N LEU A 299 1.23 18.97 -13.29
CA LEU A 299 0.52 18.66 -14.52
C LEU A 299 -0.87 19.32 -14.56
N LYS A 300 -1.61 19.27 -13.45
CA LYS A 300 -2.92 19.94 -13.35
C LYS A 300 -2.80 21.48 -13.47
N ALA A 301 -1.77 22.08 -12.88
CA ALA A 301 -1.51 23.52 -13.01
C ALA A 301 -1.18 23.93 -14.45
N GLN A 302 -0.65 23.03 -15.27
CA GLN A 302 -0.38 23.20 -16.69
C GLN A 302 -1.61 22.96 -17.58
N GLY A 303 -2.78 22.68 -17.00
CA GLY A 303 -4.01 22.44 -17.76
C GLY A 303 -4.15 21.01 -18.29
N CYS A 304 -3.42 20.04 -17.74
CA CYS A 304 -3.52 18.63 -18.08
C CYS A 304 -4.98 18.13 -17.98
N THR A 305 -5.44 17.42 -18.99
CA THR A 305 -6.83 16.88 -19.07
C THR A 305 -6.98 15.45 -18.54
N VAL A 306 -5.91 14.89 -17.98
CA VAL A 306 -5.93 13.56 -17.37
C VAL A 306 -6.88 13.53 -16.17
N THR A 307 -7.78 12.53 -16.16
CA THR A 307 -8.77 12.28 -15.10
C THR A 307 -8.62 10.92 -14.43
N SER A 308 -7.63 10.14 -14.86
CA SER A 308 -7.33 8.80 -14.36
C SER A 308 -5.81 8.64 -14.25
N TRP A 309 -5.30 8.30 -13.07
CA TRP A 309 -3.87 8.24 -12.77
C TRP A 309 -3.46 6.86 -12.31
N GLY A 310 -2.48 6.27 -13.00
CA GLY A 310 -1.79 5.06 -12.59
C GLY A 310 -0.51 5.41 -11.84
N VAL A 311 -0.51 5.26 -10.51
CA VAL A 311 0.63 5.62 -9.67
C VAL A 311 1.27 4.35 -9.13
N GLY A 312 2.55 4.15 -9.43
CA GLY A 312 3.26 2.90 -9.12
C GLY A 312 4.33 3.07 -8.05
N THR A 313 5.58 3.21 -8.50
CA THR A 313 6.78 3.20 -7.65
C THR A 313 6.66 4.13 -6.45
N LYS A 314 6.26 5.37 -6.68
CA LYS A 314 6.22 6.42 -5.64
C LYS A 314 5.25 6.12 -4.49
N ILE A 315 4.16 5.37 -4.76
CA ILE A 315 3.22 4.94 -3.72
C ILE A 315 3.77 3.73 -2.99
N ILE A 316 4.07 2.63 -3.73
CA ILE A 316 4.36 1.34 -3.10
C ILE A 316 5.66 1.32 -2.29
N THR A 317 6.56 2.27 -2.56
CA THR A 317 7.82 2.43 -1.82
C THR A 317 7.76 3.58 -0.80
N ALA A 318 6.63 4.27 -0.66
CA ALA A 318 6.51 5.49 0.15
C ALA A 318 7.63 6.51 -0.16
N ASP A 319 7.89 6.75 -1.46
CA ASP A 319 9.01 7.60 -1.91
C ASP A 319 9.05 8.95 -1.19
N GLY A 320 10.22 9.32 -0.70
CA GLY A 320 10.46 10.53 0.09
C GLY A 320 10.53 10.29 1.62
N THR A 321 10.14 9.11 2.12
CA THR A 321 10.32 8.74 3.53
C THR A 321 10.44 7.23 3.64
N SER A 322 11.62 6.74 3.95
CA SER A 322 11.93 5.30 3.99
C SER A 322 11.33 4.55 5.18
N ALA A 323 11.07 5.25 6.29
CA ALA A 323 10.48 4.67 7.49
C ALA A 323 9.70 5.72 8.30
N LEU A 324 8.54 5.34 8.83
CA LEU A 324 7.88 6.11 9.88
C LEU A 324 8.64 5.88 11.19
N GLY A 325 9.10 6.94 11.84
CA GLY A 325 9.86 6.85 13.10
C GLY A 325 8.97 6.46 14.29
N GLY A 326 8.28 5.32 14.16
CA GLY A 326 7.43 4.75 15.19
C GLY A 326 8.24 4.21 16.36
N VAL A 327 7.72 4.38 17.57
CA VAL A 327 8.29 3.89 18.82
C VAL A 327 7.19 3.21 19.65
N PHE A 328 7.61 2.23 20.45
CA PHE A 328 6.75 1.51 21.39
C PHE A 328 7.35 1.72 22.79
N LYS A 329 6.64 2.47 23.63
CA LYS A 329 7.18 2.93 24.91
C LYS A 329 6.29 2.47 26.06
N MET A 330 6.93 1.93 27.10
CA MET A 330 6.25 1.59 28.34
C MET A 330 5.70 2.86 28.99
N ALA A 331 4.42 2.91 29.17
CA ALA A 331 3.71 4.00 29.83
C ALA A 331 3.38 3.66 31.30
N VAL A 332 3.07 2.38 31.59
CA VAL A 332 2.73 1.90 32.92
C VAL A 332 3.38 0.55 33.16
N LYS A 333 3.80 0.31 34.40
CA LYS A 333 4.21 -1.02 34.90
C LYS A 333 3.54 -1.32 36.23
N GLU A 334 3.28 -2.58 36.49
CA GLU A 334 2.87 -3.06 37.80
C GLU A 334 4.09 -3.05 38.77
N ALA A 335 3.89 -2.48 39.96
CA ALA A 335 4.83 -2.56 41.09
C ALA A 335 4.02 -2.71 42.38
N ASP A 336 4.32 -3.75 43.17
CA ASP A 336 3.66 -4.06 44.45
C ASP A 336 2.13 -4.12 44.32
N GLY A 337 1.61 -4.73 43.24
CA GLY A 337 0.19 -4.86 42.96
C GLY A 337 -0.52 -3.57 42.55
N LYS A 338 0.22 -2.51 42.19
CA LYS A 338 -0.30 -1.22 41.75
C LYS A 338 0.27 -0.82 40.39
N GLU A 339 -0.55 -0.15 39.58
CA GLU A 339 -0.10 0.48 38.35
C GLU A 339 0.72 1.74 38.65
N VAL A 340 1.93 1.78 38.15
CA VAL A 340 2.87 2.89 38.32
C VAL A 340 3.26 3.47 36.96
N PRO A 341 2.99 4.75 36.70
CA PRO A 341 3.45 5.41 35.47
C PRO A 341 4.99 5.33 35.33
N VAL A 342 5.43 5.19 34.09
CA VAL A 342 6.87 5.22 33.73
C VAL A 342 7.13 6.54 33.03
N MET A 343 8.02 7.38 33.61
CA MET A 343 8.42 8.64 33.00
C MET A 343 9.65 8.47 32.10
#